data_4953cddd030b90c71621a14b6fc1105d
#
_entry.id   4953cddd030b90c71621a14b6fc1105d
#
_cell.length_a   1.000
_cell.length_b   1.000
_cell.length_c   1.000
_cell.angle_alpha   90.00
_cell.angle_beta   90.00
_cell.angle_gamma   90.00
#
_symmetry.space_group_name_H-M   'P 1'
#
loop_
_entity.id
_entity.type
_entity.pdbx_description
1 polymer ?
#
loop_
_entity_poly.entity_id
_entity_poly.type
_entity_poly.pdbx_seq_one_letter_code
_entity_poly.pdbx_strand_id
1 'polypeptide(L)'
;MNHFTELFSAPSPLQHFWSLAIEEQFYLLFPPAVIALLRAGGRRLLATGVCTAITVAILLQFGLGGDFDRIYYGTDSRAAELLIGALLALWWSNPSRQAPGRGEQAGKESTRFLTVDIAGIAALAGMFWSWGAVTNTSGVLARGGLPAYALLTAVIIYAASRPGWVARCLSLRPLRWIGLISYGLYLYHWPVFLILDDHRLGWSAAPLFALRMAVTTLIAVASFHLLEMPIRRGQVFKTDPAALRAALAGALVVATCAILVTLNPPQSIIPYADVRLEDFPTAMKTEPEQSVADPAPAIDSGSIAQTVLILGDSGTVDASPALRAVFEAAGATKVIEAAYPGVGLSNPDLKWRAAYTSQINKHHPDLVIMMLGGWDLGYVEEQGASAYSSIVDEAVDILTADGAHLLWLSMLPGGTTPQHSVDRIYEQLPERFFGKVGYADIEASLRAAGDAHSSETMAGAELWPRSYVDTTGATVLLRKPDYWHLCPAGAQRLAIAINQAAAELGWAALAPPGWEQGSWRADARYDDPKGACVLK
;
A
#
# COMPACT_ATOMS: atom_id res chain seq x y z
N MET A 1 -0.77 -5.90 -7.28
CA MET A 1 0.27 -4.94 -6.79
C MET A 1 0.31 -5.13 -5.30
N ASN A 2 1.43 -5.55 -4.72
CA ASN A 2 1.47 -5.90 -3.31
C ASN A 2 1.28 -4.65 -2.45
N HIS A 3 0.33 -4.67 -1.54
CA HIS A 3 0.00 -3.60 -0.58
C HIS A 3 1.24 -3.07 0.17
N PHE A 4 2.23 -3.92 0.35
CA PHE A 4 3.51 -3.59 0.97
C PHE A 4 4.37 -2.63 0.13
N THR A 5 4.38 -2.75 -1.19
CA THR A 5 5.08 -1.80 -2.07
C THR A 5 4.45 -0.41 -2.05
N GLU A 6 3.15 -0.29 -1.81
CA GLU A 6 2.47 1.00 -1.67
C GLU A 6 2.80 1.69 -0.34
N LEU A 7 3.02 0.94 0.73
CA LEU A 7 3.39 1.49 2.05
C LEU A 7 4.80 2.09 2.08
N PHE A 8 5.70 1.61 1.22
CA PHE A 8 7.12 2.01 1.24
C PHE A 8 7.60 2.74 -0.02
N SER A 9 6.80 2.83 -1.08
CA SER A 9 7.14 3.65 -2.24
C SER A 9 6.74 5.11 -2.01
N ALA A 10 7.61 6.05 -2.36
CA ALA A 10 7.19 7.44 -2.47
C ALA A 10 5.99 7.49 -3.43
N PRO A 11 4.82 7.95 -2.96
CA PRO A 11 3.61 7.89 -3.76
C PRO A 11 3.79 8.69 -5.04
N SER A 12 3.47 8.06 -6.18
CA SER A 12 3.54 8.74 -7.47
C SER A 12 2.66 9.99 -7.46
N PRO A 13 3.14 11.15 -7.94
CA PRO A 13 2.31 12.36 -8.07
C PRO A 13 1.05 12.16 -8.92
N LEU A 14 1.02 11.12 -9.74
CA LEU A 14 -0.10 10.78 -10.62
C LEU A 14 -0.88 9.55 -10.14
N GLN A 15 -0.58 9.01 -8.98
CA GLN A 15 -1.21 7.79 -8.46
C GLN A 15 -2.73 7.86 -8.48
N HIS A 16 -3.33 8.99 -8.08
CA HIS A 16 -4.78 9.16 -8.05
C HIS A 16 -5.47 9.24 -9.43
N PHE A 17 -4.70 9.33 -10.53
CA PHE A 17 -5.25 9.42 -11.90
C PHE A 17 -5.85 8.11 -12.40
N TRP A 18 -5.64 6.99 -11.70
CA TRP A 18 -6.27 5.73 -12.07
C TRP A 18 -7.80 5.84 -12.16
N SER A 19 -8.44 6.61 -11.26
CA SER A 19 -9.89 6.81 -11.28
C SER A 19 -10.34 7.61 -12.49
N LEU A 20 -9.57 8.63 -12.91
CA LEU A 20 -9.82 9.38 -14.15
C LEU A 20 -9.65 8.47 -15.37
N ALA A 21 -8.68 7.54 -15.36
CA ALA A 21 -8.51 6.59 -16.46
C ALA A 21 -9.76 5.72 -16.67
N ILE A 22 -10.46 5.31 -15.61
CA ILE A 22 -11.73 4.60 -15.69
C ILE A 22 -12.82 5.49 -16.32
N GLU A 23 -12.90 6.75 -15.91
CA GLU A 23 -13.85 7.70 -16.46
C GLU A 23 -13.61 7.97 -17.95
N GLU A 24 -12.36 8.15 -18.36
CA GLU A 24 -12.00 8.36 -19.77
C GLU A 24 -12.34 7.14 -20.64
N GLN A 25 -12.12 5.93 -20.14
CA GLN A 25 -12.54 4.69 -20.81
C GLN A 25 -14.08 4.68 -20.97
N PHE A 26 -14.80 5.08 -19.94
CA PHE A 26 -16.24 5.18 -19.99
C PHE A 26 -16.71 6.24 -21.03
N TYR A 27 -16.10 7.42 -21.07
CA TYR A 27 -16.43 8.46 -22.04
C TYR A 27 -16.11 8.05 -23.48
N LEU A 28 -15.13 7.19 -23.69
CA LEU A 28 -14.79 6.66 -25.01
C LEU A 28 -15.77 5.57 -25.46
N LEU A 29 -16.13 4.64 -24.57
CA LEU A 29 -16.89 3.42 -24.93
C LEU A 29 -18.40 3.63 -24.81
N PHE A 30 -18.87 4.39 -23.83
CA PHE A 30 -20.31 4.51 -23.54
C PHE A 30 -21.09 5.26 -24.61
N PRO A 31 -20.67 6.40 -25.17
CA PRO A 31 -21.44 7.10 -26.20
C PRO A 31 -21.69 6.27 -27.47
N PRO A 32 -20.71 5.61 -28.08
CA PRO A 32 -20.97 4.75 -29.23
C PRO A 32 -21.88 3.55 -28.87
N ALA A 33 -21.74 2.96 -27.66
CA ALA A 33 -22.64 1.91 -27.20
C ALA A 33 -24.08 2.42 -27.06
N VAL A 34 -24.30 3.60 -26.49
CA VAL A 34 -25.61 4.23 -26.40
C VAL A 34 -26.24 4.42 -27.80
N ILE A 35 -25.46 4.96 -28.74
CA ILE A 35 -25.95 5.18 -30.13
C ILE A 35 -26.33 3.84 -30.78
N ALA A 36 -25.51 2.84 -30.63
CA ALA A 36 -25.76 1.50 -31.19
C ALA A 36 -27.03 0.86 -30.61
N LEU A 37 -27.17 0.86 -29.28
CA LEU A 37 -28.33 0.28 -28.59
C LEU A 37 -29.63 1.07 -28.88
N LEU A 38 -29.55 2.38 -28.96
CA LEU A 38 -30.71 3.21 -29.34
C LEU A 38 -31.17 2.94 -30.79
N ARG A 39 -30.22 2.74 -31.71
CA ARG A 39 -30.53 2.40 -33.11
C ARG A 39 -31.10 0.99 -33.25
N ALA A 40 -30.60 0.03 -32.48
CA ALA A 40 -30.99 -1.38 -32.57
C ALA A 40 -32.35 -1.69 -31.92
N GLY A 41 -32.72 -1.04 -30.82
CA GLY A 41 -33.97 -1.34 -30.11
C GLY A 41 -34.49 -0.23 -29.21
N GLY A 42 -33.98 0.99 -29.41
CA GLY A 42 -34.44 2.18 -28.70
C GLY A 42 -34.13 2.17 -27.21
N ARG A 43 -34.86 2.99 -26.47
CA ARG A 43 -34.67 3.19 -25.02
C ARG A 43 -34.83 1.92 -24.20
N ARG A 44 -35.67 0.97 -24.63
CA ARG A 44 -35.86 -0.29 -23.89
C ARG A 44 -34.59 -1.14 -23.92
N LEU A 45 -34.01 -1.30 -25.12
CA LEU A 45 -32.78 -2.09 -25.28
C LEU A 45 -31.62 -1.41 -24.53
N LEU A 46 -31.51 -0.08 -24.61
CA LEU A 46 -30.49 0.65 -23.86
C LEU A 46 -30.65 0.46 -22.34
N ALA A 47 -31.87 0.60 -21.80
CA ALA A 47 -32.12 0.40 -20.38
C ALA A 47 -31.80 -1.04 -19.94
N THR A 48 -32.20 -2.04 -20.73
CA THR A 48 -31.88 -3.45 -20.47
C THR A 48 -30.37 -3.67 -20.49
N GLY A 49 -29.68 -3.15 -21.50
CA GLY A 49 -28.21 -3.27 -21.62
C GLY A 49 -27.48 -2.66 -20.43
N VAL A 50 -27.90 -1.46 -20.01
CA VAL A 50 -27.32 -0.79 -18.82
C VAL A 50 -27.60 -1.60 -17.54
N CYS A 51 -28.83 -2.08 -17.33
CA CYS A 51 -29.15 -2.91 -16.17
C CYS A 51 -28.36 -4.24 -16.17
N THR A 52 -28.22 -4.88 -17.33
CA THR A 52 -27.41 -6.10 -17.46
C THR A 52 -25.96 -5.82 -17.13
N ALA A 53 -25.38 -4.75 -17.65
CA ALA A 53 -23.99 -4.39 -17.38
C ALA A 53 -23.75 -4.05 -15.89
N ILE A 54 -24.69 -3.35 -15.23
CA ILE A 54 -24.64 -3.14 -13.77
C ILE A 54 -24.65 -4.48 -13.03
N THR A 55 -25.57 -5.38 -13.39
CA THR A 55 -25.67 -6.69 -12.74
C THR A 55 -24.40 -7.50 -12.94
N VAL A 56 -23.82 -7.53 -14.13
CA VAL A 56 -22.55 -8.21 -14.41
C VAL A 56 -21.41 -7.61 -13.58
N ALA A 57 -21.28 -6.28 -13.53
CA ALA A 57 -20.24 -5.63 -12.74
C ALA A 57 -20.36 -5.95 -11.24
N ILE A 58 -21.58 -5.96 -10.69
CA ILE A 58 -21.82 -6.34 -9.30
C ILE A 58 -21.48 -7.84 -9.07
N LEU A 59 -21.90 -8.73 -9.97
CA LEU A 59 -21.58 -10.16 -9.87
C LEU A 59 -20.07 -10.42 -9.97
N LEU A 60 -19.36 -9.65 -10.79
CA LEU A 60 -17.91 -9.72 -10.87
C LEU A 60 -17.25 -9.32 -9.53
N GLN A 61 -17.73 -8.28 -8.86
CA GLN A 61 -17.20 -7.89 -7.53
C GLN A 61 -17.35 -9.05 -6.53
N PHE A 62 -18.49 -9.75 -6.52
CA PHE A 62 -18.68 -10.91 -5.63
C PHE A 62 -17.88 -12.14 -6.09
N GLY A 63 -17.73 -12.35 -7.40
CA GLY A 63 -17.04 -13.50 -7.97
C GLY A 63 -15.52 -13.46 -7.88
N LEU A 64 -14.93 -12.26 -7.70
CA LEU A 64 -13.48 -12.07 -7.57
C LEU A 64 -12.93 -12.41 -6.17
N GLY A 65 -13.78 -12.96 -5.28
CA GLY A 65 -13.32 -13.66 -4.07
C GLY A 65 -12.61 -12.79 -3.02
N GLY A 66 -12.75 -11.45 -3.10
CA GLY A 66 -12.16 -10.55 -2.12
C GLY A 66 -10.81 -9.96 -2.52
N ASP A 67 -10.34 -10.16 -3.76
CA ASP A 67 -9.22 -9.39 -4.30
C ASP A 67 -9.62 -7.91 -4.38
N PHE A 68 -9.33 -7.17 -3.31
CA PHE A 68 -9.70 -5.76 -3.16
C PHE A 68 -9.08 -4.90 -4.26
N ASP A 69 -7.82 -5.10 -4.59
CA ASP A 69 -7.10 -4.31 -5.60
C ASP A 69 -7.74 -4.50 -6.97
N ARG A 70 -8.06 -5.73 -7.34
CA ARG A 70 -8.73 -6.04 -8.61
C ARG A 70 -10.13 -5.44 -8.69
N ILE A 71 -10.87 -5.44 -7.58
CA ILE A 71 -12.20 -4.83 -7.49
C ILE A 71 -12.11 -3.32 -7.53
N TYR A 72 -11.14 -2.74 -6.83
CA TYR A 72 -11.01 -1.29 -6.65
C TYR A 72 -10.46 -0.59 -7.89
N TYR A 73 -9.50 -1.20 -8.60
CA TYR A 73 -8.86 -0.64 -9.80
C TYR A 73 -9.44 -1.16 -11.12
N GLY A 74 -10.26 -2.19 -11.10
CA GLY A 74 -10.84 -2.78 -12.31
C GLY A 74 -11.92 -1.94 -12.95
N THR A 75 -11.80 -1.61 -14.23
CA THR A 75 -12.82 -0.84 -14.97
C THR A 75 -14.14 -1.60 -15.05
N ASP A 76 -14.11 -2.91 -15.23
CA ASP A 76 -15.28 -3.77 -15.33
C ASP A 76 -16.01 -3.93 -13.99
N SER A 77 -15.28 -4.06 -12.89
CA SER A 77 -15.85 -4.09 -11.53
C SER A 77 -16.44 -2.75 -11.11
N ARG A 78 -15.79 -1.62 -11.50
CA ARG A 78 -16.23 -0.25 -11.21
C ARG A 78 -17.28 0.30 -12.17
N ALA A 79 -17.58 -0.40 -13.26
CA ALA A 79 -18.57 0.05 -14.25
C ALA A 79 -19.97 0.29 -13.65
N ALA A 80 -20.35 -0.43 -12.60
CA ALA A 80 -21.64 -0.30 -11.94
C ALA A 80 -21.90 1.13 -11.45
N GLU A 81 -20.90 1.82 -10.87
CA GLU A 81 -21.04 3.15 -10.30
C GLU A 81 -21.38 4.20 -11.38
N LEU A 82 -20.68 4.17 -12.50
CA LEU A 82 -20.94 5.06 -13.63
C LEU A 82 -22.27 4.75 -14.31
N LEU A 83 -22.58 3.46 -14.47
CA LEU A 83 -23.81 3.01 -15.12
C LEU A 83 -25.07 3.27 -14.28
N ILE A 84 -24.99 3.29 -12.95
CA ILE A 84 -26.08 3.72 -12.06
C ILE A 84 -26.43 5.18 -12.34
N GLY A 85 -25.43 6.04 -12.52
CA GLY A 85 -25.66 7.43 -12.95
C GLY A 85 -26.32 7.54 -14.32
N ALA A 86 -25.88 6.72 -15.28
CA ALA A 86 -26.49 6.65 -16.60
C ALA A 86 -27.94 6.14 -16.55
N LEU A 87 -28.24 5.16 -15.70
CA LEU A 87 -29.61 4.66 -15.49
C LEU A 87 -30.51 5.75 -14.87
N LEU A 88 -30.01 6.52 -13.92
CA LEU A 88 -30.72 7.68 -13.38
C LEU A 88 -31.03 8.70 -14.47
N ALA A 89 -30.09 9.02 -15.35
CA ALA A 89 -30.30 9.92 -16.47
C ALA A 89 -31.33 9.41 -17.48
N LEU A 90 -31.29 8.11 -17.79
CA LEU A 90 -32.29 7.44 -18.63
C LEU A 90 -33.69 7.51 -18.03
N TRP A 91 -33.79 7.22 -16.72
CA TRP A 91 -35.06 7.30 -16.02
C TRP A 91 -35.63 8.70 -16.00
N TRP A 92 -34.77 9.71 -15.80
CA TRP A 92 -35.14 11.13 -15.76
C TRP A 92 -35.60 11.64 -17.13
N SER A 93 -34.91 11.29 -18.19
CA SER A 93 -35.21 11.77 -19.56
C SER A 93 -36.45 11.10 -20.20
N ASN A 94 -37.27 10.39 -19.42
CA ASN A 94 -38.48 9.75 -19.92
C ASN A 94 -39.59 10.82 -20.19
N PRO A 95 -40.03 11.01 -21.44
CA PRO A 95 -41.03 12.04 -21.79
C PRO A 95 -42.34 11.91 -21.03
N SER A 96 -42.78 10.70 -20.72
CA SER A 96 -44.01 10.43 -19.98
C SER A 96 -44.01 10.97 -18.54
N ARG A 97 -42.81 11.29 -18.00
CA ARG A 97 -42.65 11.84 -16.66
C ARG A 97 -42.44 13.35 -16.63
N GLN A 98 -42.15 13.96 -17.79
CA GLN A 98 -41.95 15.40 -17.98
C GLN A 98 -43.23 16.14 -18.40
N ALA A 99 -44.28 15.40 -18.79
CA ALA A 99 -45.55 16.00 -19.11
C ALA A 99 -46.15 16.67 -17.86
N PRO A 100 -46.51 17.96 -17.93
CA PRO A 100 -47.17 18.64 -16.80
C PRO A 100 -48.49 17.95 -16.52
N GLY A 101 -48.61 17.37 -15.31
CA GLY A 101 -49.86 16.78 -14.85
C GLY A 101 -50.96 17.85 -14.85
N ARG A 102 -52.05 17.61 -15.62
CA ARG A 102 -53.23 18.45 -15.54
C ARG A 102 -53.78 18.44 -14.10
N GLY A 103 -53.71 19.55 -13.45
CA GLY A 103 -54.68 20.18 -12.57
C GLY A 103 -55.22 19.48 -11.30
N GLU A 104 -54.85 18.26 -10.92
CA GLU A 104 -55.61 17.56 -9.87
C GLU A 104 -54.83 16.92 -8.72
N GLN A 105 -53.57 17.32 -8.47
CA GLN A 105 -52.71 16.62 -7.48
C GLN A 105 -51.82 17.50 -6.58
N ALA A 106 -52.21 18.72 -6.22
CA ALA A 106 -51.38 19.58 -5.36
C ALA A 106 -51.02 18.95 -4.01
N GLY A 107 -51.91 18.18 -3.39
CA GLY A 107 -51.65 17.49 -2.12
C GLY A 107 -50.74 16.28 -2.25
N LYS A 108 -50.82 15.51 -3.34
CA LYS A 108 -49.95 14.36 -3.60
C LYS A 108 -48.53 14.76 -4.02
N GLU A 109 -48.39 15.92 -4.68
CA GLU A 109 -47.06 16.47 -5.03
C GLU A 109 -46.30 16.91 -3.78
N SER A 110 -46.94 17.59 -2.82
CA SER A 110 -46.32 18.03 -1.58
C SER A 110 -45.74 16.84 -0.77
N THR A 111 -46.50 15.75 -0.66
CA THR A 111 -46.05 14.54 0.04
C THR A 111 -44.90 13.84 -0.71
N ARG A 112 -44.91 13.84 -2.04
CA ARG A 112 -43.82 13.29 -2.86
C ARG A 112 -42.53 14.10 -2.72
N PHE A 113 -42.62 15.43 -2.67
CA PHE A 113 -41.42 16.25 -2.45
C PHE A 113 -40.82 16.01 -1.08
N LEU A 114 -41.64 15.88 -0.04
CA LEU A 114 -41.18 15.60 1.31
C LEU A 114 -40.48 14.23 1.40
N THR A 115 -41.05 13.18 0.79
CA THR A 115 -40.41 11.84 0.81
C THR A 115 -39.08 11.81 0.07
N VAL A 116 -38.95 12.51 -1.05
CA VAL A 116 -37.67 12.61 -1.80
C VAL A 116 -36.63 13.39 -1.01
N ASP A 117 -37.02 14.47 -0.35
CA ASP A 117 -36.12 15.25 0.52
C ASP A 117 -35.64 14.42 1.70
N ILE A 118 -36.52 13.69 2.40
CA ILE A 118 -36.15 12.80 3.51
C ILE A 118 -35.18 11.73 3.03
N ALA A 119 -35.46 11.10 1.88
CA ALA A 119 -34.55 10.11 1.30
C ALA A 119 -33.16 10.71 0.97
N GLY A 120 -33.13 11.93 0.41
CA GLY A 120 -31.90 12.65 0.12
C GLY A 120 -31.11 13.02 1.36
N ILE A 121 -31.79 13.47 2.43
CA ILE A 121 -31.16 13.77 3.73
C ILE A 121 -30.61 12.48 4.36
N ALA A 122 -31.37 11.40 4.34
CA ALA A 122 -30.93 10.11 4.86
C ALA A 122 -29.71 9.57 4.08
N ALA A 123 -29.70 9.72 2.76
CA ALA A 123 -28.56 9.34 1.91
C ALA A 123 -27.32 10.20 2.20
N LEU A 124 -27.46 11.51 2.40
CA LEU A 124 -26.37 12.39 2.83
C LEU A 124 -25.82 11.98 4.21
N ALA A 125 -26.71 11.73 5.18
CA ALA A 125 -26.33 11.29 6.51
C ALA A 125 -25.59 9.94 6.49
N GLY A 126 -26.08 8.99 5.68
CA GLY A 126 -25.42 7.69 5.46
C GLY A 126 -24.05 7.83 4.82
N MET A 127 -23.89 8.74 3.86
CA MET A 127 -22.59 9.03 3.22
C MET A 127 -21.60 9.64 4.22
N PHE A 128 -22.02 10.64 5.02
CA PHE A 128 -21.15 11.23 6.04
C PHE A 128 -20.78 10.24 7.15
N TRP A 129 -21.74 9.42 7.58
CA TRP A 129 -21.48 8.37 8.55
C TRP A 129 -20.44 7.35 8.03
N SER A 130 -20.58 6.94 6.78
CA SER A 130 -19.68 5.95 6.18
C SER A 130 -18.24 6.46 6.04
N TRP A 131 -18.01 7.77 5.85
CA TRP A 131 -16.67 8.36 5.81
C TRP A 131 -15.91 8.20 7.14
N GLY A 132 -16.62 8.11 8.27
CA GLY A 132 -16.00 7.85 9.56
C GLY A 132 -15.96 6.37 9.96
N ALA A 133 -16.81 5.51 9.36
CA ALA A 133 -17.00 4.14 9.78
C ALA A 133 -16.41 3.09 8.83
N VAL A 134 -16.12 3.47 7.57
CA VAL A 134 -15.63 2.54 6.54
C VAL A 134 -14.23 2.96 6.12
N THR A 135 -13.26 2.10 6.38
CA THR A 135 -11.88 2.30 5.92
C THR A 135 -11.72 1.81 4.48
N ASN A 136 -10.72 2.33 3.76
CA ASN A 136 -10.44 1.94 2.38
C ASN A 136 -10.10 0.46 2.22
N THR A 137 -9.63 -0.19 3.29
CA THR A 137 -9.28 -1.62 3.35
C THR A 137 -10.44 -2.49 3.84
N SER A 138 -11.59 -1.90 4.17
CA SER A 138 -12.72 -2.68 4.67
C SER A 138 -13.31 -3.58 3.58
N GLY A 139 -13.44 -4.88 3.87
CA GLY A 139 -14.10 -5.85 2.99
C GLY A 139 -15.54 -5.48 2.61
N VAL A 140 -16.14 -4.47 3.27
CA VAL A 140 -17.46 -3.92 2.94
C VAL A 140 -17.46 -3.28 1.55
N LEU A 141 -16.38 -2.55 1.19
CA LEU A 141 -16.29 -1.89 -0.12
C LEU A 141 -16.23 -2.93 -1.24
N ALA A 142 -15.44 -3.99 -1.07
CA ALA A 142 -15.32 -5.08 -2.04
C ALA A 142 -16.61 -5.92 -2.18
N ARG A 143 -17.42 -6.01 -1.11
CA ARG A 143 -18.64 -6.83 -1.07
C ARG A 143 -19.91 -6.02 -1.37
N GLY A 144 -19.87 -5.16 -2.37
CA GLY A 144 -21.03 -4.38 -2.82
C GLY A 144 -21.16 -2.99 -2.20
N GLY A 145 -20.21 -2.54 -1.37
CA GLY A 145 -20.20 -1.19 -0.81
C GLY A 145 -20.08 -0.10 -1.88
N LEU A 146 -19.29 -0.32 -2.92
CA LEU A 146 -19.10 0.64 -4.01
C LEU A 146 -20.40 0.91 -4.78
N PRO A 147 -21.15 -0.08 -5.29
CA PRO A 147 -22.47 0.15 -5.89
C PRO A 147 -23.49 0.76 -4.92
N ALA A 148 -23.46 0.40 -3.64
CA ALA A 148 -24.32 1.01 -2.62
C ALA A 148 -24.03 2.51 -2.48
N TYR A 149 -22.77 2.92 -2.51
CA TYR A 149 -22.35 4.32 -2.53
C TYR A 149 -22.88 5.07 -3.76
N ALA A 150 -22.81 4.44 -4.93
CA ALA A 150 -23.35 5.01 -6.16
C ALA A 150 -24.88 5.19 -6.09
N LEU A 151 -25.59 4.26 -5.46
CA LEU A 151 -27.04 4.40 -5.24
C LEU A 151 -27.37 5.55 -4.29
N LEU A 152 -26.62 5.69 -3.17
CA LEU A 152 -26.78 6.85 -2.27
C LEU A 152 -26.55 8.17 -3.03
N THR A 153 -25.49 8.23 -3.84
CA THR A 153 -25.17 9.39 -4.68
C THR A 153 -26.30 9.68 -5.69
N ALA A 154 -26.85 8.65 -6.33
CA ALA A 154 -27.96 8.81 -7.26
C ALA A 154 -29.22 9.37 -6.58
N VAL A 155 -29.53 8.93 -5.35
CA VAL A 155 -30.63 9.48 -4.55
C VAL A 155 -30.39 10.95 -4.20
N ILE A 156 -29.17 11.32 -3.81
CA ILE A 156 -28.79 12.71 -3.50
C ILE A 156 -28.94 13.59 -4.74
N ILE A 157 -28.43 13.15 -5.90
CA ILE A 157 -28.54 13.88 -7.17
C ILE A 157 -30.00 14.06 -7.53
N TYR A 158 -30.82 13.03 -7.38
CA TYR A 158 -32.25 13.10 -7.65
C TYR A 158 -32.95 14.10 -6.71
N ALA A 159 -32.66 14.07 -5.42
CA ALA A 159 -33.23 15.03 -4.46
C ALA A 159 -32.75 16.47 -4.73
N ALA A 160 -31.47 16.66 -5.03
CA ALA A 160 -30.89 17.96 -5.35
C ALA A 160 -31.47 18.61 -6.62
N SER A 161 -32.00 17.79 -7.53
CA SER A 161 -32.61 18.27 -8.78
C SER A 161 -34.13 18.58 -8.65
N ARG A 162 -34.71 18.42 -7.46
CA ARG A 162 -36.11 18.74 -7.14
C ARG A 162 -36.18 19.92 -6.17
N PRO A 163 -37.29 20.71 -6.21
CA PRO A 163 -37.47 21.75 -5.20
C PRO A 163 -37.60 21.15 -3.81
N GLY A 164 -36.64 21.44 -2.91
CA GLY A 164 -36.65 20.93 -1.56
C GLY A 164 -35.46 21.43 -0.71
N TRP A 165 -35.29 20.90 0.49
CA TRP A 165 -34.23 21.28 1.41
C TRP A 165 -32.85 20.88 0.89
N VAL A 166 -32.71 19.67 0.33
CA VAL A 166 -31.45 19.17 -0.24
C VAL A 166 -31.00 20.12 -1.37
N ALA A 167 -31.90 20.47 -2.29
CA ALA A 167 -31.59 21.40 -3.37
C ALA A 167 -31.18 22.77 -2.85
N ARG A 168 -31.89 23.31 -1.83
CA ARG A 168 -31.55 24.62 -1.25
C ARG A 168 -30.18 24.62 -0.59
N CYS A 169 -29.86 23.60 0.21
CA CYS A 169 -28.58 23.46 0.88
C CYS A 169 -27.43 23.34 -0.15
N LEU A 170 -27.56 22.44 -1.13
CA LEU A 170 -26.53 22.23 -2.15
C LEU A 170 -26.43 23.39 -3.18
N SER A 171 -27.44 24.25 -3.25
CA SER A 171 -27.44 25.45 -4.11
C SER A 171 -26.79 26.67 -3.45
N LEU A 172 -26.29 26.56 -2.22
CA LEU A 172 -25.55 27.64 -1.56
C LEU A 172 -24.37 28.09 -2.41
N ARG A 173 -24.16 29.40 -2.52
CA ARG A 173 -23.10 29.96 -3.38
C ARG A 173 -21.73 29.35 -3.16
N PRO A 174 -21.24 29.14 -1.91
CA PRO A 174 -19.93 28.51 -1.69
C PRO A 174 -19.87 27.07 -2.22
N LEU A 175 -20.90 26.25 -1.96
CA LEU A 175 -20.94 24.86 -2.43
C LEU A 175 -20.98 24.75 -3.95
N ARG A 176 -21.77 25.60 -4.59
CA ARG A 176 -21.80 25.67 -6.07
C ARG A 176 -20.45 26.10 -6.64
N TRP A 177 -19.77 27.04 -5.99
CA TRP A 177 -18.47 27.50 -6.43
C TRP A 177 -17.40 26.37 -6.27
N ILE A 178 -17.39 25.66 -5.13
CA ILE A 178 -16.55 24.47 -4.95
C ILE A 178 -16.85 23.42 -6.02
N GLY A 179 -18.13 23.14 -6.29
CA GLY A 179 -18.53 22.20 -7.33
C GLY A 179 -18.05 22.60 -8.74
N LEU A 180 -17.96 23.89 -9.05
CA LEU A 180 -17.46 24.35 -10.35
C LEU A 180 -15.96 24.09 -10.54
N ILE A 181 -15.16 24.15 -9.48
CA ILE A 181 -13.71 23.95 -9.51
C ILE A 181 -13.31 22.55 -9.00
N SER A 182 -14.28 21.67 -8.71
CA SER A 182 -14.03 20.37 -8.06
C SER A 182 -13.11 19.46 -8.86
N TYR A 183 -13.19 19.49 -10.18
CA TYR A 183 -12.29 18.77 -11.07
C TYR A 183 -10.83 19.21 -10.89
N GLY A 184 -10.58 20.51 -10.88
CA GLY A 184 -9.24 21.05 -10.61
C GLY A 184 -8.78 20.75 -9.19
N LEU A 185 -9.68 20.83 -8.19
CA LEU A 185 -9.34 20.42 -6.81
C LEU A 185 -8.87 18.97 -6.75
N TYR A 186 -9.60 18.05 -7.39
CA TYR A 186 -9.22 16.64 -7.47
C TYR A 186 -7.90 16.45 -8.22
N LEU A 187 -7.69 17.14 -9.33
CA LEU A 187 -6.51 16.98 -10.16
C LEU A 187 -5.23 17.42 -9.45
N TYR A 188 -5.27 18.52 -8.68
CA TYR A 188 -4.08 19.15 -8.12
C TYR A 188 -3.84 18.87 -6.63
N HIS A 189 -4.83 18.35 -5.86
CA HIS A 189 -4.63 18.15 -4.43
C HIS A 189 -3.47 17.21 -4.12
N TRP A 190 -3.39 16.06 -4.79
CA TRP A 190 -2.41 15.05 -4.50
C TRP A 190 -0.96 15.50 -4.77
N PRO A 191 -0.60 16.04 -5.96
CA PRO A 191 0.72 16.60 -6.17
C PRO A 191 1.08 17.72 -5.18
N VAL A 192 0.13 18.59 -4.84
CA VAL A 192 0.36 19.66 -3.87
C VAL A 192 0.63 19.09 -2.47
N PHE A 193 -0.11 18.07 -2.04
CA PHE A 193 0.09 17.41 -0.75
C PHE A 193 1.42 16.68 -0.65
N LEU A 194 1.92 16.13 -1.76
CA LEU A 194 3.25 15.50 -1.82
C LEU A 194 4.41 16.52 -1.82
N ILE A 195 4.22 17.68 -2.46
CA ILE A 195 5.26 18.71 -2.53
C ILE A 195 5.34 19.50 -1.23
N LEU A 196 4.18 19.82 -0.63
CA LEU A 196 4.08 20.54 0.64
C LEU A 196 3.92 19.53 1.76
N ASP A 197 4.96 18.80 2.09
CA ASP A 197 4.98 17.85 3.19
C ASP A 197 5.54 18.48 4.48
N ASP A 198 5.30 17.83 5.61
CA ASP A 198 5.75 18.25 6.93
C ASP A 198 7.27 18.19 7.08
N HIS A 199 7.93 17.23 6.41
CA HIS A 199 9.39 17.10 6.42
C HIS A 199 10.09 18.31 5.79
N ARG A 200 9.49 18.89 4.74
CA ARG A 200 10.07 20.04 4.03
C ARG A 200 9.82 21.36 4.76
N LEU A 201 8.65 21.48 5.40
CA LEU A 201 8.20 22.76 5.96
C LEU A 201 8.33 22.80 7.48
N GLY A 202 8.40 21.67 8.18
CA GLY A 202 8.46 21.62 9.64
C GLY A 202 7.21 22.18 10.34
N TRP A 203 6.06 22.22 9.65
CA TRP A 203 4.84 22.80 10.18
C TRP A 203 3.95 21.74 10.83
N SER A 204 3.22 22.13 11.87
CA SER A 204 2.22 21.27 12.48
C SER A 204 1.04 21.01 11.52
N ALA A 205 0.30 19.93 11.75
CA ALA A 205 -0.72 19.41 10.85
C ALA A 205 -1.78 20.43 10.41
N ALA A 206 -2.29 21.26 11.33
CA ALA A 206 -3.37 22.20 11.03
C ALA A 206 -2.94 23.35 10.08
N PRO A 207 -1.86 24.12 10.33
CA PRO A 207 -1.42 25.15 9.38
C PRO A 207 -0.92 24.57 8.06
N LEU A 208 -0.30 23.38 8.07
CA LEU A 208 0.11 22.70 6.86
C LEU A 208 -1.10 22.30 6.00
N PHE A 209 -2.13 21.74 6.61
CA PHE A 209 -3.36 21.40 5.90
C PHE A 209 -4.03 22.64 5.30
N ALA A 210 -4.08 23.76 6.05
CA ALA A 210 -4.63 25.02 5.54
C ALA A 210 -3.83 25.54 4.33
N LEU A 211 -2.49 25.48 4.38
CA LEU A 211 -1.63 25.85 3.25
C LEU A 211 -1.88 24.95 2.03
N ARG A 212 -1.90 23.64 2.22
CA ARG A 212 -2.19 22.65 1.15
C ARG A 212 -3.52 22.95 0.47
N MET A 213 -4.57 23.20 1.26
CA MET A 213 -5.90 23.54 0.74
C MET A 213 -5.92 24.88 0.00
N ALA A 214 -5.23 25.89 0.53
CA ALA A 214 -5.14 27.20 -0.11
C ALA A 214 -4.43 27.14 -1.47
N VAL A 215 -3.27 26.47 -1.53
CA VAL A 215 -2.48 26.30 -2.77
C VAL A 215 -3.26 25.48 -3.79
N THR A 216 -3.85 24.34 -3.39
CA THR A 216 -4.69 23.52 -4.26
C THR A 216 -5.85 24.31 -4.85
N THR A 217 -6.55 25.07 -4.01
CA THR A 217 -7.68 25.90 -4.44
C THR A 217 -7.23 27.00 -5.42
N LEU A 218 -6.11 27.66 -5.15
CA LEU A 218 -5.56 28.69 -6.04
C LEU A 218 -5.23 28.11 -7.42
N ILE A 219 -4.56 26.97 -7.47
CA ILE A 219 -4.22 26.29 -8.73
C ILE A 219 -5.49 25.83 -9.45
N ALA A 220 -6.46 25.25 -8.74
CA ALA A 220 -7.73 24.82 -9.32
C ALA A 220 -8.53 25.99 -9.93
N VAL A 221 -8.60 27.13 -9.25
CA VAL A 221 -9.25 28.35 -9.76
C VAL A 221 -8.53 28.88 -10.99
N ALA A 222 -7.19 28.95 -10.95
CA ALA A 222 -6.41 29.39 -12.11
C ALA A 222 -6.63 28.46 -13.31
N SER A 223 -6.56 27.15 -13.10
CA SER A 223 -6.81 26.13 -14.13
C SER A 223 -8.24 26.24 -14.70
N PHE A 224 -9.25 26.42 -13.83
CA PHE A 224 -10.64 26.58 -14.26
C PHE A 224 -10.83 27.77 -15.22
N HIS A 225 -10.25 28.94 -14.89
CA HIS A 225 -10.42 30.15 -15.70
C HIS A 225 -9.51 30.20 -16.92
N LEU A 226 -8.27 29.70 -16.82
CA LEU A 226 -7.24 29.83 -17.86
C LEU A 226 -7.25 28.66 -18.87
N LEU A 227 -7.66 27.47 -18.43
CA LEU A 227 -7.63 26.26 -19.26
C LEU A 227 -9.04 25.70 -19.51
N GLU A 228 -9.76 25.34 -18.44
CA GLU A 228 -11.00 24.59 -18.57
C GLU A 228 -12.10 25.41 -19.27
N MET A 229 -12.38 26.62 -18.81
CA MET A 229 -13.43 27.44 -19.36
C MET A 229 -13.19 27.87 -20.80
N PRO A 230 -11.99 28.29 -21.23
CA PRO A 230 -11.71 28.59 -22.64
C PRO A 230 -11.88 27.39 -23.56
N ILE A 231 -11.44 26.19 -23.11
CA ILE A 231 -11.61 24.94 -23.88
C ILE A 231 -13.08 24.57 -23.99
N ARG A 232 -13.84 24.56 -22.88
CA ARG A 232 -15.27 24.22 -22.84
C ARG A 232 -16.13 25.16 -23.66
N ARG A 233 -15.77 26.46 -23.75
CA ARG A 233 -16.44 27.43 -24.57
C ARG A 233 -16.04 27.37 -26.04
N GLY A 234 -15.16 26.46 -26.41
CA GLY A 234 -14.65 26.32 -27.77
C GLY A 234 -13.83 27.52 -28.23
N GLN A 235 -13.37 28.39 -27.32
CA GLN A 235 -12.61 29.59 -27.68
C GLN A 235 -11.22 29.26 -28.22
N VAL A 236 -10.63 28.13 -27.76
CA VAL A 236 -9.33 27.65 -28.22
C VAL A 236 -9.40 27.02 -29.61
N PHE A 237 -10.56 26.47 -30.00
CA PHE A 237 -10.73 25.70 -31.23
C PHE A 237 -11.53 26.48 -32.31
N LYS A 238 -11.83 27.74 -32.07
CA LYS A 238 -12.54 28.56 -33.08
C LYS A 238 -11.59 28.88 -34.23
N THR A 239 -11.64 28.03 -35.26
CA THR A 239 -11.21 28.30 -36.66
C THR A 239 -9.75 28.71 -36.91
N ASP A 240 -8.90 28.75 -35.93
CA ASP A 240 -7.49 29.03 -36.16
C ASP A 240 -6.69 27.69 -36.27
N PRO A 241 -6.17 27.38 -37.48
CA PRO A 241 -5.34 26.19 -37.68
C PRO A 241 -4.05 26.23 -36.84
N ALA A 242 -3.66 27.38 -36.32
CA ALA A 242 -2.55 27.51 -35.39
C ALA A 242 -2.90 26.97 -33.99
N ALA A 243 -4.11 27.22 -33.50
CA ALA A 243 -4.57 26.68 -32.21
C ALA A 243 -4.71 25.15 -32.22
N LEU A 244 -5.21 24.57 -33.34
CA LEU A 244 -5.25 23.12 -33.51
C LEU A 244 -3.83 22.51 -33.53
N ARG A 245 -2.91 23.14 -34.27
CA ARG A 245 -1.49 22.70 -34.29
C ARG A 245 -0.84 22.80 -32.93
N ALA A 246 -1.12 23.86 -32.16
CA ALA A 246 -0.61 24.01 -30.79
C ALA A 246 -1.19 22.95 -29.84
N ALA A 247 -2.49 22.63 -29.96
CA ALA A 247 -3.12 21.55 -29.17
C ALA A 247 -2.55 20.17 -29.51
N LEU A 248 -2.35 19.86 -30.80
CA LEU A 248 -1.72 18.61 -31.25
C LEU A 248 -0.25 18.53 -30.81
N ALA A 249 0.50 19.63 -30.89
CA ALA A 249 1.87 19.69 -30.39
C ALA A 249 1.92 19.48 -28.87
N GLY A 250 1.01 20.10 -28.11
CA GLY A 250 0.89 19.87 -26.67
C GLY A 250 0.56 18.41 -26.32
N ALA A 251 -0.40 17.81 -27.03
CA ALA A 251 -0.75 16.40 -26.86
C ALA A 251 0.44 15.47 -27.20
N LEU A 252 1.20 15.80 -28.26
CA LEU A 252 2.40 15.04 -28.62
C LEU A 252 3.49 15.17 -27.55
N VAL A 253 3.71 16.36 -27.00
CA VAL A 253 4.65 16.57 -25.89
C VAL A 253 4.24 15.74 -24.67
N VAL A 254 2.97 15.80 -24.27
CA VAL A 254 2.46 14.99 -23.14
C VAL A 254 2.63 13.50 -23.41
N ALA A 255 2.27 13.02 -24.60
CA ALA A 255 2.44 11.63 -24.98
C ALA A 255 3.92 11.22 -24.99
N THR A 256 4.81 12.08 -25.50
CA THR A 256 6.25 11.83 -25.50
C THR A 256 6.80 11.80 -24.09
N CYS A 257 6.43 12.73 -23.22
CA CYS A 257 6.81 12.71 -21.80
C CYS A 257 6.30 11.45 -21.09
N ALA A 258 5.05 11.06 -21.33
CA ALA A 258 4.48 9.84 -20.77
C ALA A 258 5.25 8.59 -21.23
N ILE A 259 5.57 8.51 -22.52
CA ILE A 259 6.38 7.42 -23.09
C ILE A 259 7.79 7.43 -22.48
N LEU A 260 8.44 8.58 -22.38
CA LEU A 260 9.79 8.68 -21.79
C LEU A 260 9.80 8.27 -20.32
N VAL A 261 8.77 8.63 -19.55
CA VAL A 261 8.63 8.21 -18.15
C VAL A 261 8.37 6.71 -18.04
N THR A 262 7.58 6.13 -18.96
CA THR A 262 7.32 4.67 -18.95
C THR A 262 8.52 3.85 -19.44
N LEU A 263 9.31 4.38 -20.36
CA LEU A 263 10.55 3.73 -20.84
C LEU A 263 11.71 3.85 -19.85
N ASN A 264 11.72 4.92 -19.03
CA ASN A 264 12.70 5.15 -17.99
C ASN A 264 11.94 5.44 -16.69
N PRO A 265 11.31 4.43 -16.06
CA PRO A 265 10.63 4.63 -14.80
C PRO A 265 11.64 5.18 -13.78
N PRO A 266 11.25 6.17 -12.96
CA PRO A 266 12.11 6.63 -11.88
C PRO A 266 12.49 5.40 -11.05
N GLN A 267 13.77 5.23 -10.77
CA GLN A 267 14.24 4.14 -9.92
C GLN A 267 13.53 4.27 -8.58
N SER A 268 12.97 3.17 -8.11
CA SER A 268 12.41 3.11 -6.76
C SER A 268 13.48 3.54 -5.78
N ILE A 269 13.14 4.45 -4.87
CA ILE A 269 14.01 4.79 -3.73
C ILE A 269 14.01 3.68 -2.68
N ILE A 270 13.18 2.67 -2.87
CA ILE A 270 13.09 1.51 -2.02
C ILE A 270 13.88 0.39 -2.66
N PRO A 271 14.96 -0.09 -2.05
CA PRO A 271 15.58 -1.33 -2.43
C PRO A 271 14.52 -2.43 -2.46
N TYR A 272 14.53 -3.24 -3.51
CA TYR A 272 13.65 -4.42 -3.60
C TYR A 272 12.14 -4.14 -3.77
N ALA A 273 11.72 -2.92 -4.13
CA ALA A 273 10.31 -2.61 -4.39
C ALA A 273 9.71 -3.41 -5.56
N ASP A 274 10.53 -3.79 -6.53
CA ASP A 274 10.13 -4.50 -7.75
C ASP A 274 10.47 -5.99 -7.72
N VAL A 275 10.58 -6.60 -6.52
CA VAL A 275 10.87 -8.05 -6.40
C VAL A 275 9.76 -8.86 -7.05
N ARG A 276 10.13 -9.67 -8.03
CA ARG A 276 9.24 -10.58 -8.76
C ARG A 276 9.57 -12.03 -8.41
N LEU A 277 8.61 -12.93 -8.64
CA LEU A 277 8.83 -14.36 -8.43
C LEU A 277 10.06 -14.88 -9.20
N GLU A 278 10.35 -14.32 -10.36
CA GLU A 278 11.55 -14.65 -11.17
C GLU A 278 12.88 -14.28 -10.50
N ASP A 279 12.88 -13.30 -9.57
CA ASP A 279 14.08 -12.83 -8.87
C ASP A 279 14.48 -13.77 -7.72
N PHE A 280 13.57 -14.64 -7.28
CA PHE A 280 13.87 -15.60 -6.24
C PHE A 280 14.75 -16.73 -6.76
N PRO A 281 15.62 -17.30 -5.91
CA PRO A 281 16.38 -18.50 -6.24
C PRO A 281 15.47 -19.65 -6.67
N THR A 282 15.98 -20.53 -7.53
CA THR A 282 15.21 -21.70 -8.01
C THR A 282 14.65 -22.52 -6.85
N ALA A 283 15.40 -22.69 -5.75
CA ALA A 283 14.95 -23.40 -4.56
C ALA A 283 13.69 -22.81 -3.91
N MET A 284 13.43 -21.51 -4.10
CA MET A 284 12.21 -20.84 -3.61
C MET A 284 11.01 -20.95 -4.57
N LYS A 285 11.24 -21.40 -5.79
CA LYS A 285 10.24 -21.44 -6.88
C LYS A 285 9.75 -22.85 -7.23
N THR A 286 10.58 -23.85 -6.96
CA THR A 286 10.32 -25.26 -7.33
C THR A 286 10.37 -26.15 -6.11
N GLU A 287 9.51 -27.18 -6.09
CA GLU A 287 9.66 -28.25 -5.08
C GLU A 287 10.94 -29.04 -5.37
N PRO A 288 11.77 -29.32 -4.35
CA PRO A 288 12.98 -30.11 -4.53
C PRO A 288 12.64 -31.55 -4.90
N GLU A 289 13.44 -32.16 -5.78
CA GLU A 289 13.48 -33.61 -5.89
C GLU A 289 13.88 -34.20 -4.53
N GLN A 290 13.15 -35.21 -4.07
CA GLN A 290 13.37 -35.86 -2.78
C GLN A 290 14.82 -36.36 -2.66
N SER A 291 15.65 -35.58 -1.98
CA SER A 291 16.96 -36.04 -1.54
C SER A 291 16.81 -36.77 -0.20
N VAL A 292 17.23 -38.00 -0.14
CA VAL A 292 17.33 -38.73 1.12
C VAL A 292 18.47 -38.08 1.93
N ALA A 293 18.12 -37.39 3.00
CA ALA A 293 19.09 -36.76 3.90
C ALA A 293 19.87 -37.83 4.66
N ASP A 294 21.21 -37.66 4.75
CA ASP A 294 22.00 -38.40 5.72
C ASP A 294 21.61 -37.95 7.15
N PRO A 295 21.61 -38.86 8.13
CA PRO A 295 21.24 -38.48 9.49
C PRO A 295 22.23 -37.45 10.07
N ALA A 296 21.66 -36.35 10.60
CA ALA A 296 22.43 -35.29 11.22
C ALA A 296 23.24 -35.75 12.42
N PRO A 297 24.45 -35.20 12.65
CA PRO A 297 25.15 -35.37 13.90
C PRO A 297 24.35 -34.74 15.05
N ALA A 298 24.26 -35.44 16.18
CA ALA A 298 23.58 -34.90 17.37
C ALA A 298 24.35 -33.66 17.87
N ILE A 299 23.64 -32.52 17.98
CA ILE A 299 24.19 -31.28 18.51
C ILE A 299 24.35 -31.45 20.03
N ASP A 300 25.55 -31.22 20.53
CA ASP A 300 25.85 -31.25 21.95
C ASP A 300 25.26 -29.98 22.60
N SER A 301 24.29 -30.15 23.50
CA SER A 301 23.53 -29.08 24.15
C SER A 301 24.37 -28.24 25.13
N GLY A 302 25.46 -27.67 24.67
CA GLY A 302 26.40 -26.83 25.41
C GLY A 302 27.54 -26.29 24.54
N SER A 303 27.56 -26.60 23.24
CA SER A 303 28.57 -26.05 22.32
C SER A 303 28.07 -24.73 21.69
N ILE A 304 28.97 -23.74 21.67
CA ILE A 304 28.77 -22.48 20.95
C ILE A 304 28.58 -22.78 19.46
N ALA A 305 27.59 -22.16 18.83
CA ALA A 305 27.25 -22.36 17.43
C ALA A 305 28.46 -22.14 16.51
N GLN A 306 28.81 -23.14 15.73
CA GLN A 306 29.87 -23.09 14.73
C GLN A 306 29.34 -22.78 13.35
N THR A 307 28.10 -23.19 13.06
CA THR A 307 27.41 -22.90 11.80
C THR A 307 26.18 -22.08 12.07
N VAL A 308 26.13 -20.86 11.57
CA VAL A 308 25.00 -19.92 11.71
C VAL A 308 24.34 -19.73 10.36
N LEU A 309 23.02 -19.91 10.30
CA LEU A 309 22.19 -19.67 9.11
C LEU A 309 21.31 -18.44 9.31
N ILE A 310 21.42 -17.45 8.43
CA ILE A 310 20.65 -16.20 8.48
C ILE A 310 19.55 -16.27 7.41
N LEU A 311 18.30 -16.22 7.85
CA LEU A 311 17.09 -16.27 7.01
C LEU A 311 16.22 -15.04 7.26
N GLY A 312 15.46 -14.64 6.25
CA GLY A 312 14.51 -13.55 6.40
C GLY A 312 14.24 -12.80 5.09
N ASP A 313 13.68 -11.61 5.24
CA ASP A 313 13.30 -10.72 4.14
C ASP A 313 14.39 -9.66 3.82
N SER A 314 14.00 -8.58 3.13
CA SER A 314 14.92 -7.51 2.71
C SER A 314 15.59 -6.77 3.87
N GLY A 315 14.93 -6.64 5.02
CA GLY A 315 15.54 -6.07 6.22
C GLY A 315 16.68 -6.93 6.72
N THR A 316 16.52 -8.25 6.66
CA THR A 316 17.57 -9.22 7.00
C THR A 316 18.72 -9.20 5.99
N VAL A 317 18.42 -8.99 4.70
CA VAL A 317 19.47 -8.83 3.66
C VAL A 317 20.41 -7.68 4.01
N ASP A 318 19.88 -6.53 4.42
CA ASP A 318 20.69 -5.40 4.86
C ASP A 318 21.44 -5.66 6.19
N ALA A 319 20.85 -6.42 7.09
CA ALA A 319 21.50 -6.79 8.36
C ALA A 319 22.62 -7.83 8.17
N SER A 320 22.54 -8.67 7.14
CA SER A 320 23.40 -9.85 6.96
C SER A 320 24.91 -9.57 6.97
N PRO A 321 25.45 -8.48 6.39
CA PRO A 321 26.88 -8.20 6.45
C PRO A 321 27.38 -8.01 7.89
N ALA A 322 26.62 -7.29 8.70
CA ALA A 322 26.95 -7.05 10.10
C ALA A 322 26.74 -8.30 10.95
N LEU A 323 25.68 -9.08 10.69
CA LEU A 323 25.42 -10.35 11.33
C LEU A 323 26.53 -11.36 11.05
N ARG A 324 26.99 -11.48 9.81
CA ARG A 324 28.13 -12.30 9.47
C ARG A 324 29.36 -11.89 10.28
N ALA A 325 29.70 -10.61 10.23
CA ALA A 325 30.89 -10.11 10.91
C ALA A 325 30.87 -10.35 12.43
N VAL A 326 29.73 -10.14 13.09
CA VAL A 326 29.61 -10.35 14.53
C VAL A 326 29.70 -11.81 14.91
N PHE A 327 29.05 -12.73 14.19
CA PHE A 327 29.11 -14.16 14.52
C PHE A 327 30.44 -14.79 14.15
N GLU A 328 31.09 -14.37 13.06
CA GLU A 328 32.49 -14.78 12.77
C GLU A 328 33.43 -14.29 13.87
N ALA A 329 33.31 -13.06 14.35
CA ALA A 329 34.07 -12.55 15.48
C ALA A 329 33.75 -13.27 16.78
N ALA A 330 32.53 -13.74 16.96
CA ALA A 330 32.09 -14.57 18.08
C ALA A 330 32.59 -16.02 18.02
N GLY A 331 33.29 -16.42 16.95
CA GLY A 331 33.91 -17.73 16.80
C GLY A 331 33.15 -18.72 15.93
N ALA A 332 32.09 -18.31 15.25
CA ALA A 332 31.43 -19.14 14.24
C ALA A 332 32.40 -19.41 13.07
N THR A 333 32.51 -20.65 12.68
CA THR A 333 33.40 -21.06 11.57
C THR A 333 32.72 -20.92 10.21
N LYS A 334 31.40 -20.87 10.20
CA LYS A 334 30.61 -20.76 8.98
C LYS A 334 29.34 -19.93 9.23
N VAL A 335 29.19 -18.85 8.51
CA VAL A 335 27.95 -18.03 8.51
C VAL A 335 27.36 -18.01 7.10
N ILE A 336 26.12 -18.47 6.97
CA ILE A 336 25.41 -18.60 5.69
C ILE A 336 24.33 -17.51 5.64
N GLU A 337 24.42 -16.64 4.64
CA GLU A 337 23.40 -15.67 4.32
C GLU A 337 22.44 -16.28 3.30
N ALA A 338 21.19 -16.49 3.70
CA ALA A 338 20.13 -17.02 2.84
C ALA A 338 18.80 -16.23 3.03
N ALA A 339 18.93 -14.96 3.40
CA ALA A 339 17.84 -14.00 3.36
C ALA A 339 17.62 -13.49 1.93
N TYR A 340 16.36 -13.27 1.56
CA TYR A 340 16.00 -12.77 0.24
C TYR A 340 14.91 -11.71 0.33
N PRO A 341 15.00 -10.63 -0.47
CA PRO A 341 13.95 -9.61 -0.52
C PRO A 341 12.62 -10.23 -0.91
N GLY A 342 11.53 -9.73 -0.33
CA GLY A 342 10.18 -10.17 -0.70
C GLY A 342 9.71 -11.47 -0.07
N VAL A 343 10.49 -12.10 0.80
CA VAL A 343 10.07 -13.33 1.47
C VAL A 343 9.00 -13.04 2.52
N GLY A 344 7.87 -13.73 2.38
CA GLY A 344 6.82 -13.83 3.38
C GLY A 344 6.34 -15.28 3.45
N LEU A 345 6.05 -15.76 4.66
CA LEU A 345 5.61 -17.13 4.89
C LEU A 345 4.19 -17.39 4.35
N SER A 346 3.37 -16.35 4.28
CA SER A 346 2.00 -16.42 3.77
C SER A 346 1.91 -16.36 2.24
N ASN A 347 3.01 -16.08 1.53
CA ASN A 347 3.01 -16.00 0.08
C ASN A 347 2.85 -17.39 -0.56
N PRO A 348 1.72 -17.70 -1.23
CA PRO A 348 1.45 -19.03 -1.78
C PRO A 348 2.35 -19.39 -2.97
N ASP A 349 2.93 -18.39 -3.65
CA ASP A 349 3.79 -18.59 -4.81
C ASP A 349 5.22 -18.99 -4.40
N LEU A 350 5.61 -18.73 -3.16
CA LEU A 350 6.92 -19.09 -2.63
C LEU A 350 6.91 -20.49 -2.03
N LYS A 351 7.83 -21.33 -2.47
CA LYS A 351 8.05 -22.66 -1.94
C LYS A 351 9.05 -22.62 -0.75
N TRP A 352 8.83 -21.67 0.17
CA TRP A 352 9.73 -21.44 1.31
C TRP A 352 9.93 -22.70 2.18
N ARG A 353 8.88 -23.54 2.32
CA ARG A 353 8.98 -24.83 3.07
C ARG A 353 10.08 -25.70 2.52
N ALA A 354 10.05 -25.90 1.22
CA ALA A 354 11.02 -26.70 0.51
C ALA A 354 12.43 -26.06 0.53
N ALA A 355 12.50 -24.76 0.35
CA ALA A 355 13.74 -24.01 0.37
C ALA A 355 14.41 -24.06 1.76
N TYR A 356 13.65 -23.82 2.83
CA TYR A 356 14.19 -23.86 4.20
C TYR A 356 14.60 -25.29 4.59
N THR A 357 13.80 -26.30 4.26
CA THR A 357 14.20 -27.71 4.44
C THR A 357 15.51 -28.01 3.72
N SER A 358 15.68 -27.53 2.49
CA SER A 358 16.92 -27.71 1.73
C SER A 358 18.11 -27.00 2.39
N GLN A 359 17.93 -25.79 2.94
CA GLN A 359 18.99 -25.07 3.66
C GLN A 359 19.42 -25.81 4.93
N ILE A 360 18.45 -26.28 5.71
CA ILE A 360 18.73 -27.05 6.93
C ILE A 360 19.51 -28.34 6.59
N ASN A 361 19.01 -29.14 5.66
CA ASN A 361 19.63 -30.40 5.24
C ASN A 361 21.03 -30.23 4.62
N LYS A 362 21.26 -29.10 3.93
CA LYS A 362 22.55 -28.83 3.27
C LYS A 362 23.62 -28.31 4.23
N HIS A 363 23.20 -27.53 5.21
CA HIS A 363 24.14 -26.77 6.01
C HIS A 363 24.25 -27.25 7.44
N HIS A 364 23.28 -28.01 7.96
CA HIS A 364 23.20 -28.48 9.33
C HIS A 364 23.57 -27.39 10.34
N PRO A 365 22.81 -26.26 10.37
CA PRO A 365 23.18 -25.15 11.23
C PRO A 365 22.99 -25.49 12.71
N ASP A 366 23.85 -24.96 13.57
CA ASP A 366 23.68 -25.01 15.02
C ASP A 366 22.71 -23.93 15.49
N LEU A 367 22.72 -22.80 14.78
CA LEU A 367 21.89 -21.63 15.07
C LEU A 367 21.26 -21.05 13.78
N VAL A 368 19.97 -20.86 13.80
CA VAL A 368 19.23 -20.14 12.76
C VAL A 368 18.80 -18.79 13.31
N ILE A 369 19.08 -17.70 12.59
CA ILE A 369 18.60 -16.35 12.86
C ILE A 369 17.50 -16.05 11.86
N MET A 370 16.29 -15.71 12.35
CA MET A 370 15.13 -15.42 11.51
C MET A 370 14.57 -14.03 11.79
N MET A 371 14.50 -13.18 10.76
CA MET A 371 13.81 -11.89 10.81
C MET A 371 12.98 -11.69 9.54
N LEU A 372 11.68 -11.66 9.68
CA LEU A 372 10.71 -11.40 8.59
C LEU A 372 9.35 -11.00 9.15
N GLY A 373 8.39 -10.77 8.28
CA GLY A 373 6.99 -10.52 8.66
C GLY A 373 6.36 -9.36 7.89
N GLY A 374 7.17 -8.45 7.35
CA GLY A 374 6.67 -7.29 6.61
C GLY A 374 5.77 -7.69 5.44
N TRP A 375 6.10 -8.75 4.73
CA TRP A 375 5.33 -9.27 3.60
C TRP A 375 4.09 -10.08 4.01
N ASP A 376 3.94 -10.38 5.30
CA ASP A 376 2.83 -11.16 5.85
C ASP A 376 1.75 -10.30 6.51
N LEU A 377 1.99 -8.97 6.67
CA LEU A 377 1.06 -8.06 7.36
C LEU A 377 -0.33 -8.05 6.70
N GLY A 378 -0.40 -8.02 5.37
CA GLY A 378 -1.67 -8.09 4.65
C GLY A 378 -2.43 -9.38 4.89
N TYR A 379 -1.72 -10.51 4.96
CA TYR A 379 -2.35 -11.79 5.27
C TYR A 379 -2.91 -11.82 6.71
N VAL A 380 -2.17 -11.26 7.67
CA VAL A 380 -2.62 -11.17 9.06
C VAL A 380 -3.86 -10.26 9.19
N GLU A 381 -3.91 -9.18 8.44
CA GLU A 381 -5.07 -8.28 8.40
C GLU A 381 -6.31 -8.97 7.81
N GLU A 382 -6.14 -9.77 6.75
CA GLU A 382 -7.25 -10.44 6.06
C GLU A 382 -7.70 -11.74 6.72
N GLN A 383 -6.76 -12.60 7.15
CA GLN A 383 -7.02 -13.95 7.64
C GLN A 383 -6.91 -14.07 9.16
N GLY A 384 -6.35 -13.07 9.81
CA GLY A 384 -6.18 -12.98 11.26
C GLY A 384 -4.89 -13.63 11.78
N ALA A 385 -4.48 -13.19 12.97
CA ALA A 385 -3.24 -13.58 13.64
C ALA A 385 -3.15 -15.11 13.90
N SER A 386 -4.26 -15.77 14.20
CA SER A 386 -4.29 -17.22 14.46
C SER A 386 -3.92 -18.06 13.24
N ALA A 387 -4.39 -17.65 12.05
CA ALA A 387 -4.04 -18.33 10.80
C ALA A 387 -2.55 -18.20 10.50
N TYR A 388 -1.98 -17.02 10.70
CA TYR A 388 -0.56 -16.78 10.51
C TYR A 388 0.30 -17.50 11.55
N SER A 389 -0.14 -17.58 12.81
CA SER A 389 0.54 -18.33 13.86
C SER A 389 0.78 -19.79 13.48
N SER A 390 -0.18 -20.43 12.82
CA SER A 390 -0.05 -21.82 12.36
C SER A 390 1.04 -21.98 11.27
N ILE A 391 1.19 -20.97 10.39
CA ILE A 391 2.25 -20.96 9.38
C ILE A 391 3.63 -20.75 10.02
N VAL A 392 3.70 -19.90 11.05
CA VAL A 392 4.92 -19.67 11.83
C VAL A 392 5.35 -20.94 12.57
N ASP A 393 4.39 -21.69 13.17
CA ASP A 393 4.68 -22.96 13.84
C ASP A 393 5.29 -23.99 12.90
N GLU A 394 4.74 -24.10 11.69
CA GLU A 394 5.30 -24.96 10.65
C GLU A 394 6.73 -24.54 10.25
N ALA A 395 7.00 -23.24 10.18
CA ALA A 395 8.34 -22.75 9.92
C ALA A 395 9.31 -23.12 11.05
N VAL A 396 8.89 -22.99 12.32
CA VAL A 396 9.68 -23.41 13.47
C VAL A 396 10.02 -24.90 13.41
N ASP A 397 9.04 -25.75 13.11
CA ASP A 397 9.26 -27.19 13.01
C ASP A 397 10.29 -27.54 11.93
N ILE A 398 10.23 -26.90 10.76
CA ILE A 398 11.19 -27.09 9.67
C ILE A 398 12.59 -26.61 10.09
N LEU A 399 12.69 -25.42 10.68
CA LEU A 399 13.97 -24.79 10.99
C LEU A 399 14.69 -25.44 12.16
N THR A 400 13.97 -26.16 13.02
CA THR A 400 14.54 -26.88 14.17
C THR A 400 14.56 -28.41 13.99
N ALA A 401 14.19 -28.91 12.80
CA ALA A 401 14.07 -30.35 12.55
C ALA A 401 15.37 -31.11 12.74
N ASP A 402 16.52 -30.47 12.48
CA ASP A 402 17.87 -31.05 12.58
C ASP A 402 18.55 -30.78 13.93
N GLY A 403 17.78 -30.27 14.91
CA GLY A 403 18.29 -29.94 16.24
C GLY A 403 18.81 -28.52 16.40
N ALA A 404 18.79 -27.72 15.34
CA ALA A 404 19.21 -26.31 15.38
C ALA A 404 18.44 -25.51 16.43
N HIS A 405 19.11 -24.58 17.09
CA HIS A 405 18.45 -23.52 17.83
C HIS A 405 17.96 -22.45 16.86
N LEU A 406 16.79 -21.87 17.13
CA LEU A 406 16.20 -20.82 16.32
C LEU A 406 16.04 -19.54 17.16
N LEU A 407 16.74 -18.48 16.80
CA LEU A 407 16.52 -17.15 17.34
C LEU A 407 15.61 -16.36 16.38
N TRP A 408 14.36 -16.20 16.77
CA TRP A 408 13.38 -15.41 16.03
C TRP A 408 13.38 -13.96 16.54
N LEU A 409 13.42 -13.01 15.64
CA LEU A 409 13.50 -11.58 15.96
C LEU A 409 12.13 -10.92 15.82
N SER A 410 11.88 -9.87 16.61
CA SER A 410 10.77 -8.95 16.28
C SER A 410 10.98 -8.36 14.89
N MET A 411 9.92 -7.82 14.32
CA MET A 411 10.04 -7.04 13.10
C MET A 411 10.81 -5.75 13.34
N LEU A 412 11.34 -5.14 12.26
CA LEU A 412 11.82 -3.76 12.32
C LEU A 412 10.68 -2.82 12.71
N PRO A 413 10.92 -1.79 13.55
CA PRO A 413 9.85 -0.96 14.10
C PRO A 413 9.02 -0.25 13.01
N GLY A 414 7.71 -0.44 13.00
CA GLY A 414 6.78 0.17 12.06
C GLY A 414 5.45 0.62 12.71
N GLY A 415 5.16 0.14 13.93
CA GLY A 415 4.08 0.63 14.79
C GLY A 415 2.64 0.43 14.29
N THR A 416 2.40 -0.45 13.30
CA THR A 416 1.04 -0.74 12.82
C THR A 416 0.35 -1.83 13.65
N THR A 417 -0.99 -1.84 13.68
CA THR A 417 -1.75 -2.87 14.41
C THR A 417 -1.46 -4.30 13.92
N PRO A 418 -1.40 -4.59 12.60
CA PRO A 418 -0.99 -5.91 12.12
C PRO A 418 0.41 -6.30 12.58
N GLN A 419 1.36 -5.36 12.58
CA GLN A 419 2.71 -5.61 13.06
C GLN A 419 2.74 -6.03 14.53
N HIS A 420 2.08 -5.30 15.42
CA HIS A 420 1.98 -5.70 16.84
C HIS A 420 1.35 -7.08 17.03
N SER A 421 0.46 -7.50 16.12
CA SER A 421 -0.11 -8.84 16.16
C SER A 421 0.89 -9.90 15.75
N VAL A 422 1.74 -9.62 14.76
CA VAL A 422 2.83 -10.48 14.31
C VAL A 422 3.91 -10.60 15.39
N ASP A 423 4.39 -9.48 15.92
CA ASP A 423 5.42 -9.48 16.98
C ASP A 423 4.98 -10.25 18.21
N ARG A 424 3.70 -10.16 18.58
CA ARG A 424 3.12 -10.94 19.69
C ARG A 424 3.13 -12.45 19.42
N ILE A 425 2.96 -12.88 18.17
CA ILE A 425 3.10 -14.30 17.80
C ILE A 425 4.55 -14.75 18.02
N TYR A 426 5.52 -13.93 17.59
CA TYR A 426 6.94 -14.25 17.73
C TYR A 426 7.41 -14.25 19.18
N GLU A 427 6.95 -13.29 19.98
CA GLU A 427 7.23 -13.22 21.43
C GLU A 427 6.80 -14.49 22.19
N GLN A 428 5.72 -15.15 21.74
CA GLN A 428 5.20 -16.38 22.36
C GLN A 428 5.92 -17.66 21.93
N LEU A 429 6.80 -17.62 20.93
CA LEU A 429 7.47 -18.81 20.41
C LEU A 429 8.35 -19.54 21.46
N PRO A 430 9.14 -18.86 22.33
CA PRO A 430 9.93 -19.55 23.34
C PRO A 430 9.10 -20.37 24.34
N GLU A 431 7.89 -19.92 24.67
CA GLU A 431 6.98 -20.66 25.55
C GLU A 431 6.39 -21.89 24.86
N ARG A 432 6.11 -21.79 23.55
CA ARG A 432 5.50 -22.86 22.75
C ARG A 432 6.51 -23.90 22.29
N PHE A 433 7.77 -23.51 22.08
CA PHE A 433 8.88 -24.36 21.60
C PHE A 433 10.06 -24.31 22.56
N PHE A 434 9.79 -24.61 23.83
CA PHE A 434 10.74 -24.48 24.92
C PHE A 434 12.10 -25.18 24.63
N GLY A 435 13.18 -24.46 24.86
CA GLY A 435 14.54 -24.93 24.66
C GLY A 435 15.05 -24.98 23.22
N LYS A 436 14.15 -24.77 22.23
CA LYS A 436 14.54 -24.77 20.81
C LYS A 436 14.50 -23.36 20.21
N VAL A 437 13.56 -22.53 20.64
CA VAL A 437 13.34 -21.20 20.08
C VAL A 437 13.61 -20.14 21.14
N GLY A 438 14.37 -19.13 20.79
CA GLY A 438 14.53 -17.88 21.50
C GLY A 438 13.87 -16.74 20.75
N TYR A 439 13.55 -15.67 21.44
CA TYR A 439 13.03 -14.44 20.85
C TYR A 439 13.91 -13.26 21.27
N ALA A 440 14.16 -12.36 20.33
CA ALA A 440 14.83 -11.09 20.62
C ALA A 440 14.00 -9.91 20.09
N ASP A 441 13.63 -9.04 21.01
CA ASP A 441 13.06 -7.72 20.66
C ASP A 441 14.19 -6.79 20.21
N ILE A 442 14.23 -6.51 18.91
CA ILE A 442 15.23 -5.63 18.31
C ILE A 442 14.82 -4.16 18.30
N GLU A 443 13.55 -3.84 18.57
CA GLU A 443 13.06 -2.47 18.54
C GLU A 443 13.80 -1.59 19.56
N ALA A 444 13.98 -2.07 20.78
CA ALA A 444 14.67 -1.34 21.83
C ALA A 444 16.10 -0.97 21.43
N SER A 445 16.81 -1.85 20.71
CA SER A 445 18.19 -1.62 20.26
C SER A 445 18.28 -0.55 19.16
N LEU A 446 17.28 -0.45 18.32
CA LEU A 446 17.19 0.54 17.25
C LEU A 446 16.71 1.92 17.76
N ARG A 447 15.99 1.95 18.87
CA ARG A 447 15.53 3.14 19.60
C ARG A 447 16.37 3.47 20.82
N ALA A 448 17.66 3.21 20.82
CA ALA A 448 18.54 3.33 21.98
C ALA A 448 18.47 4.72 22.66
N ALA A 449 18.71 4.75 23.97
CA ALA A 449 18.68 5.95 24.80
C ALA A 449 19.67 7.02 24.29
N GLY A 450 19.16 8.23 24.02
CA GLY A 450 19.93 9.36 23.47
C GLY A 450 19.65 9.66 22.00
N ASP A 451 18.91 8.81 21.30
CA ASP A 451 18.43 9.15 19.96
C ASP A 451 17.37 10.25 20.06
N ALA A 452 17.48 11.27 19.23
CA ALA A 452 16.40 12.26 19.10
C ALA A 452 15.12 11.52 18.68
N HIS A 453 14.00 11.82 19.35
CA HIS A 453 12.71 11.31 18.92
C HIS A 453 12.50 11.67 17.45
N SER A 454 12.26 10.68 16.62
CA SER A 454 11.87 10.93 15.25
C SER A 454 10.50 11.61 15.25
N SER A 455 10.42 12.80 14.64
CA SER A 455 9.13 13.43 14.36
C SER A 455 8.45 12.78 13.14
N GLU A 456 9.10 11.78 12.53
CA GLU A 456 8.60 11.09 11.37
C GLU A 456 7.54 10.08 11.78
N THR A 457 6.36 10.19 11.18
CA THR A 457 5.26 9.23 11.36
C THR A 457 4.89 8.63 10.00
N MET A 458 4.60 7.35 9.98
CA MET A 458 4.04 6.67 8.83
C MET A 458 2.72 6.00 9.26
N ALA A 459 1.65 6.28 8.52
CA ALA A 459 0.30 5.78 8.85
C ALA A 459 -0.14 6.08 10.31
N GLY A 460 0.38 7.18 10.90
CA GLY A 460 0.09 7.58 12.28
C GLY A 460 0.95 6.93 13.35
N ALA A 461 1.87 6.04 13.00
CA ALA A 461 2.84 5.44 13.92
C ALA A 461 4.16 6.20 13.89
N GLU A 462 4.78 6.36 15.07
CA GLU A 462 6.12 6.94 15.19
C GLU A 462 7.16 5.98 14.64
N LEU A 463 7.96 6.45 13.68
CA LEU A 463 9.06 5.67 13.11
C LEU A 463 10.29 5.75 14.02
N TRP A 464 11.12 4.73 13.96
CA TRP A 464 12.44 4.80 14.58
C TRP A 464 13.34 5.82 13.87
N PRO A 465 14.30 6.47 14.57
CA PRO A 465 15.06 7.57 14.01
C PRO A 465 15.87 7.16 12.78
N ARG A 466 15.89 8.03 11.76
CA ARG A 466 16.73 7.83 10.58
C ARG A 466 18.21 8.03 10.87
N SER A 467 18.51 8.91 11.82
CA SER A 467 19.88 9.29 12.20
C SER A 467 19.95 9.69 13.66
N TYR A 468 21.15 9.68 14.19
CA TYR A 468 21.46 10.25 15.51
C TYR A 468 22.76 11.07 15.42
N VAL A 469 23.00 11.89 16.44
CA VAL A 469 24.26 12.62 16.57
C VAL A 469 25.15 11.85 17.55
N ASP A 470 26.33 11.44 17.11
CA ASP A 470 27.27 10.70 17.93
C ASP A 470 28.00 11.61 18.96
N THR A 471 28.83 11.01 19.79
CA THR A 471 29.60 11.72 20.84
C THR A 471 30.62 12.72 20.29
N THR A 472 30.94 12.65 19.00
CA THR A 472 31.82 13.61 18.30
C THR A 472 31.06 14.76 17.67
N GLY A 473 29.71 14.74 17.70
CA GLY A 473 28.84 15.71 17.05
C GLY A 473 28.56 15.40 15.59
N ALA A 474 28.98 14.24 15.08
CA ALA A 474 28.70 13.82 13.72
C ALA A 474 27.32 13.17 13.60
N THR A 475 26.59 13.49 12.52
CA THR A 475 25.33 12.82 12.20
C THR A 475 25.61 11.45 11.58
N VAL A 476 25.00 10.41 12.13
CA VAL A 476 25.15 9.02 11.70
C VAL A 476 23.80 8.47 11.23
N LEU A 477 23.75 7.92 10.02
CA LEU A 477 22.52 7.33 9.47
C LEU A 477 22.34 5.89 9.96
N LEU A 478 21.16 5.62 10.52
CA LEU A 478 20.73 4.28 10.96
C LEU A 478 19.97 3.53 9.88
N ARG A 479 19.13 4.24 9.12
CA ARG A 479 18.30 3.65 8.07
C ARG A 479 18.30 4.44 6.77
N LYS A 480 17.93 3.76 5.70
CA LYS A 480 17.70 4.32 4.37
C LYS A 480 16.45 5.24 4.37
N PRO A 481 16.23 6.03 3.30
CA PRO A 481 15.08 6.94 3.22
C PRO A 481 13.71 6.26 3.19
N ASP A 482 13.67 4.96 2.91
CA ASP A 482 12.45 4.16 2.75
C ASP A 482 11.80 3.72 4.08
N TYR A 483 12.28 4.21 5.21
CA TYR A 483 11.77 3.95 6.56
C TYR A 483 11.99 2.54 7.12
N TRP A 484 12.47 1.60 6.33
CA TRP A 484 12.59 0.19 6.72
C TRP A 484 14.01 -0.35 6.66
N HIS A 485 14.73 -0.09 5.57
CA HIS A 485 16.03 -0.70 5.32
C HIS A 485 17.20 -0.04 6.05
N LEU A 486 18.18 -0.85 6.39
CA LEU A 486 19.26 -0.46 7.29
C LEU A 486 20.44 0.21 6.56
N CYS A 487 21.05 1.19 7.23
CA CYS A 487 22.40 1.66 6.95
C CYS A 487 23.42 0.92 7.85
N PRO A 488 24.72 1.04 7.59
CA PRO A 488 25.73 0.30 8.35
C PRO A 488 25.64 0.46 9.88
N ALA A 489 25.29 1.65 10.38
CA ALA A 489 25.18 1.88 11.82
C ALA A 489 23.92 1.22 12.42
N GLY A 490 22.81 1.18 11.67
CA GLY A 490 21.60 0.45 12.09
C GLY A 490 21.84 -1.05 12.09
N ALA A 491 22.47 -1.59 11.05
CA ALA A 491 22.85 -2.98 10.96
C ALA A 491 23.83 -3.40 12.09
N GLN A 492 24.76 -2.52 12.46
CA GLN A 492 25.65 -2.73 13.59
C GLN A 492 24.88 -2.84 14.91
N ARG A 493 23.96 -1.92 15.21
CA ARG A 493 23.14 -1.97 16.43
C ARG A 493 22.34 -3.25 16.52
N LEU A 494 21.73 -3.62 15.41
CA LEU A 494 20.96 -4.85 15.29
C LEU A 494 21.85 -6.09 15.56
N ALA A 495 23.01 -6.17 14.93
CA ALA A 495 23.94 -7.30 15.08
C ALA A 495 24.45 -7.44 16.52
N ILE A 496 24.73 -6.33 17.21
CA ILE A 496 25.11 -6.33 18.63
C ILE A 496 23.98 -6.94 19.47
N ALA A 497 22.73 -6.47 19.29
CA ALA A 497 21.58 -6.96 20.06
C ALA A 497 21.31 -8.45 19.82
N ILE A 498 21.40 -8.90 18.57
CA ILE A 498 21.19 -10.31 18.21
C ILE A 498 22.28 -11.21 18.78
N ASN A 499 23.56 -10.81 18.68
CA ASN A 499 24.65 -11.58 19.27
C ASN A 499 24.54 -11.64 20.79
N GLN A 500 24.14 -10.53 21.43
CA GLN A 500 23.91 -10.50 22.87
C GLN A 500 22.78 -11.46 23.26
N ALA A 501 21.63 -11.42 22.58
CA ALA A 501 20.51 -12.32 22.84
C ALA A 501 20.91 -13.81 22.65
N ALA A 502 21.65 -14.12 21.59
CA ALA A 502 22.15 -15.47 21.35
C ALA A 502 23.14 -15.93 22.45
N ALA A 503 23.97 -15.01 22.97
CA ALA A 503 24.90 -15.28 24.05
C ALA A 503 24.21 -15.50 25.41
N GLU A 504 23.17 -14.70 25.72
CA GLU A 504 22.35 -14.86 26.92
C GLU A 504 21.60 -16.20 26.94
N LEU A 505 21.24 -16.72 25.77
CA LEU A 505 20.66 -18.06 25.61
C LEU A 505 21.73 -19.19 25.66
N GLY A 506 23.01 -18.83 25.67
CA GLY A 506 24.10 -19.81 25.66
C GLY A 506 24.36 -20.44 24.28
N TRP A 507 23.82 -19.86 23.20
CA TRP A 507 23.93 -20.42 21.85
C TRP A 507 25.08 -19.82 21.03
N ALA A 508 25.63 -18.68 21.44
CA ALA A 508 26.81 -18.07 20.84
C ALA A 508 27.72 -17.46 21.90
N ALA A 509 28.99 -17.21 21.57
CA ALA A 509 29.82 -16.34 22.38
C ALA A 509 29.53 -14.86 22.09
N LEU A 510 29.87 -13.98 23.04
CA LEU A 510 29.91 -12.55 22.76
C LEU A 510 31.08 -12.22 21.82
N ALA A 511 30.82 -11.47 20.78
CA ALA A 511 31.86 -11.01 19.88
C ALA A 511 32.83 -10.05 20.60
N PRO A 512 34.15 -10.23 20.47
CA PRO A 512 35.11 -9.27 21.01
C PRO A 512 35.01 -7.92 20.27
N PRO A 513 35.38 -6.80 20.92
CA PRO A 513 35.38 -5.48 20.28
C PRO A 513 36.29 -5.46 19.04
N GLY A 514 35.93 -4.66 18.05
CA GLY A 514 36.74 -4.41 16.85
C GLY A 514 36.09 -4.83 15.53
N TRP A 515 35.17 -5.80 15.56
CA TRP A 515 34.43 -6.23 14.37
C TRP A 515 33.58 -5.10 13.78
N GLU A 516 33.18 -4.13 14.60
CA GLU A 516 32.32 -2.99 14.24
C GLU A 516 32.95 -2.11 13.15
N GLN A 517 34.28 -2.12 13.05
CA GLN A 517 35.05 -1.34 12.06
C GLN A 517 35.45 -2.17 10.83
N GLY A 518 34.85 -3.36 10.67
CA GLY A 518 35.17 -4.27 9.58
C GLY A 518 34.77 -3.76 8.19
N SER A 519 35.33 -4.41 7.15
CA SER A 519 35.05 -4.11 5.74
C SER A 519 33.58 -4.32 5.34
N TRP A 520 32.81 -5.05 6.12
CA TRP A 520 31.38 -5.27 5.93
C TRP A 520 30.58 -3.97 5.86
N ARG A 521 31.08 -2.87 6.47
CA ARG A 521 30.44 -1.54 6.42
C ARG A 521 30.40 -0.93 5.01
N ALA A 522 31.27 -1.39 4.12
CA ALA A 522 31.35 -0.97 2.73
C ALA A 522 30.64 -1.94 1.77
N ASP A 523 29.81 -2.83 2.29
CA ASP A 523 29.02 -3.74 1.47
C ASP A 523 28.09 -2.96 0.53
N ALA A 524 27.99 -3.41 -0.73
CA ALA A 524 27.23 -2.73 -1.76
C ALA A 524 25.73 -2.59 -1.45
N ARG A 525 25.19 -3.49 -0.61
CA ARG A 525 23.79 -3.43 -0.15
C ARG A 525 23.45 -2.11 0.54
N TYR A 526 24.40 -1.48 1.22
CA TYR A 526 24.18 -0.18 1.88
C TYR A 526 24.15 1.01 0.93
N ASP A 527 24.64 0.86 -0.31
CA ASP A 527 24.60 1.88 -1.36
C ASP A 527 23.48 1.60 -2.40
N ASP A 528 22.52 0.77 -2.06
CA ASP A 528 21.35 0.45 -2.88
C ASP A 528 20.05 0.95 -2.20
N PRO A 529 19.33 1.92 -2.83
CA PRO A 529 19.75 2.68 -4.01
C PRO A 529 20.96 3.58 -3.74
N LYS A 530 21.69 3.92 -4.80
CA LYS A 530 22.93 4.69 -4.71
C LYS A 530 22.78 5.97 -3.88
N GLY A 531 23.62 6.12 -2.88
CA GLY A 531 23.61 7.25 -1.95
C GLY A 531 22.56 7.15 -0.85
N ALA A 532 21.91 6.00 -0.65
CA ALA A 532 20.87 5.83 0.37
C ALA A 532 21.40 6.06 1.80
N CYS A 533 22.62 5.62 2.08
CA CYS A 533 23.28 5.76 3.37
C CYS A 533 24.35 6.88 3.40
N VAL A 534 24.23 7.85 2.51
CA VAL A 534 25.12 9.03 2.46
C VAL A 534 24.34 10.28 2.92
N LEU A 535 24.91 11.05 3.84
CA LEU A 535 24.37 12.36 4.21
C LEU A 535 24.49 13.31 3.00
N LYS A 536 23.39 13.90 2.59
CA LYS A 536 23.34 14.91 1.52
C LYS A 536 23.46 16.31 2.10
#